data_1b6138fe6cb246148a775f099bc925d5
#
_entry.id   1b6138fe6cb246148a775f099bc925d5
#
_cell.length_a   1.000
_cell.length_b   1.000
_cell.length_c   1.000
_cell.angle_alpha   90.00
_cell.angle_beta   90.00
_cell.angle_gamma   90.00
#
_symmetry.space_group_name_H-M   'P 1'
#
loop_
_entity.id
_entity.type
_entity.pdbx_description
1 polymer ?
#
loop_
_entity_poly.entity_id
_entity_poly.type
_entity_poly.pdbx_seq_one_letter_code
_entity_poly.pdbx_strand_id
1 'polypeptide(L)'
;RRTSPQAIFNKNYNRNKTMEEQQEAPQFNIELPEEVSQGQYANLAVVLHTQSEFVLDFVRLLPGQQSAKVHSRQILTPDNTKRLLRLLEQHVRGFEQEFGEIVLPENAAQDTGAN
;
A
#
# COMPACT_ATOMS: atom_id res chain seq x y z
N ARG A 1 -8.36 -12.23 19.72
CA ARG A 1 -8.18 -11.14 19.72
C ARG A 1 -8.29 -10.43 18.54
N ARG A 2 -8.31 -11.02 17.55
CA ARG A 2 -8.20 -10.35 16.49
C ARG A 2 -9.42 -9.73 16.13
N THR A 3 -9.44 -8.49 16.06
CA THR A 3 -10.55 -7.81 15.46
C THR A 3 -10.55 -8.15 14.01
N SER A 4 -11.68 -8.02 13.39
CA SER A 4 -11.76 -8.28 11.96
C SER A 4 -10.89 -7.29 11.22
N PRO A 5 -10.39 -7.66 10.06
CA PRO A 5 -9.59 -6.73 9.27
C PRO A 5 -10.35 -5.45 8.96
N GLN A 6 -11.65 -5.57 8.78
CA GLN A 6 -12.45 -4.40 8.50
C GLN A 6 -12.46 -3.42 9.66
N ALA A 7 -12.60 -3.95 10.86
CA ALA A 7 -12.63 -3.10 12.04
C ALA A 7 -11.29 -2.41 12.24
N ILE A 8 -10.21 -3.15 12.05
CA ILE A 8 -8.89 -2.57 12.19
C ILE A 8 -8.67 -1.48 11.16
N PHE A 9 -9.06 -1.75 9.94
CA PHE A 9 -8.88 -0.80 8.87
C PHE A 9 -9.65 0.49 9.15
N ASN A 10 -10.89 0.38 9.57
CA ASN A 10 -11.70 1.55 9.83
C ASN A 10 -11.18 2.38 10.98
N LYS A 11 -10.73 1.70 12.01
CA LYS A 11 -10.16 2.37 13.14
C LYS A 11 -8.93 3.16 12.77
N ASN A 12 -8.04 2.55 12.03
CA ASN A 12 -6.83 3.22 11.60
C ASN A 12 -7.12 4.37 10.66
N TYR A 13 -8.07 4.18 9.80
CA TYR A 13 -8.45 5.23 8.87
C TYR A 13 -8.89 6.48 9.61
N ASN A 14 -9.78 6.31 10.57
CA ASN A 14 -10.31 7.43 11.32
C ASN A 14 -9.25 8.08 12.19
N ARG A 15 -8.41 7.26 12.79
CA ARG A 15 -7.43 7.76 13.71
C ARG A 15 -6.36 8.58 13.05
N ASN A 16 -6.02 8.22 11.82
CA ASN A 16 -4.94 8.87 11.12
C ASN A 16 -5.32 10.17 10.44
N LYS A 17 -6.59 10.50 10.46
CA LYS A 17 -7.02 11.73 9.83
C LYS A 17 -6.93 12.89 10.78
N THR A 18 -6.48 14.01 10.27
CA THR A 18 -6.54 15.25 11.05
C THR A 18 -7.98 15.73 11.08
N MET A 19 -8.24 16.67 11.95
CA MET A 19 -9.56 17.26 12.00
C MET A 19 -9.95 17.89 10.67
N GLU A 20 -8.99 18.52 10.06
CA GLU A 20 -9.23 19.14 8.78
C GLU A 20 -9.58 18.13 7.71
N GLU A 21 -8.83 17.03 7.68
CA GLU A 21 -9.10 15.98 6.72
C GLU A 21 -10.45 15.34 6.97
N GLN A 22 -10.81 15.19 8.22
CA GLN A 22 -12.11 14.63 8.55
C GLN A 22 -13.24 15.53 8.10
N GLN A 23 -13.04 16.83 8.19
CA GLN A 23 -14.05 17.76 7.74
C GLN A 23 -14.21 17.75 6.24
N GLU A 24 -13.11 17.56 5.53
CA GLU A 24 -13.14 17.52 4.07
C GLU A 24 -13.69 16.23 3.55
N ALA A 25 -13.51 15.15 4.29
CA ALA A 25 -13.95 13.85 3.84
C ALA A 25 -15.47 13.76 3.88
N PRO A 26 -16.08 13.18 2.86
CA PRO A 26 -17.51 12.99 2.91
C PRO A 26 -17.89 12.05 4.04
N GLN A 27 -19.12 12.20 4.46
CA GLN A 27 -19.65 11.30 5.48
C GLN A 27 -20.06 10.00 4.81
N PHE A 28 -19.27 8.98 4.97
CA PHE A 28 -19.58 7.68 4.39
C PHE A 28 -18.95 6.59 5.21
N ASN A 29 -19.48 5.40 5.03
CA ASN A 29 -18.94 4.20 5.62
C ASN A 29 -18.07 3.50 4.58
N ILE A 30 -16.96 2.97 5.05
CA ILE A 30 -16.10 2.17 4.18
C ILE A 30 -16.40 0.72 4.46
N GLU A 31 -16.90 0.04 3.44
CA GLU A 31 -17.26 -1.36 3.56
C GLU A 31 -16.20 -2.22 2.92
N LEU A 32 -15.93 -3.35 3.54
CA LEU A 32 -14.96 -4.31 3.03
C LEU A 32 -15.73 -5.57 2.65
N PRO A 33 -16.05 -5.73 1.36
CA PRO A 33 -16.78 -6.93 0.93
C PRO A 33 -16.01 -8.19 1.27
N GLU A 34 -16.74 -9.24 1.53
CA GLU A 34 -16.14 -10.49 1.96
C GLU A 34 -15.17 -11.02 0.94
N GLU A 35 -15.53 -10.92 -0.34
CA GLU A 35 -14.66 -11.45 -1.38
C GLU A 35 -13.36 -10.66 -1.53
N VAL A 36 -13.33 -9.43 -1.03
CA VAL A 36 -12.13 -8.61 -1.07
C VAL A 36 -11.32 -8.73 0.22
N SER A 37 -11.99 -9.12 1.30
CA SER A 37 -11.39 -9.06 2.63
C SER A 37 -10.20 -9.99 2.81
N GLN A 38 -10.12 -11.05 2.02
CA GLN A 38 -9.01 -11.97 2.13
C GLN A 38 -7.72 -11.40 1.56
N GLY A 39 -7.85 -10.40 0.69
CA GLY A 39 -6.69 -9.79 0.09
C GLY A 39 -6.04 -10.65 -0.97
N GLN A 40 -5.04 -10.08 -1.58
CA GLN A 40 -4.25 -10.78 -2.58
C GLN A 40 -2.79 -10.50 -2.30
N TYR A 41 -1.99 -11.54 -2.30
CA TYR A 41 -0.57 -11.40 -2.08
C TYR A 41 0.08 -10.85 -3.33
N ALA A 42 0.92 -9.85 -3.17
CA ALA A 42 1.69 -9.29 -4.27
C ALA A 42 3.11 -9.06 -3.78
N ASN A 43 4.07 -9.43 -4.60
CA ASN A 43 5.46 -9.22 -4.26
C ASN A 43 6.18 -8.32 -5.24
N LEU A 44 5.42 -7.67 -6.13
CA LEU A 44 5.98 -6.72 -7.07
C LEU A 44 4.90 -5.73 -7.44
N ALA A 45 5.29 -4.47 -7.56
CA ALA A 45 4.40 -3.43 -8.03
C ALA A 45 5.05 -2.72 -9.20
N VAL A 46 4.26 -2.49 -10.24
CA VAL A 46 4.70 -1.72 -11.40
C VAL A 46 3.85 -0.49 -11.47
N VAL A 47 4.49 0.66 -11.63
CA VAL A 47 3.77 1.93 -11.64
C VAL A 47 4.04 2.63 -12.96
N LEU A 48 2.98 3.03 -13.62
CA LEU A 48 3.06 3.80 -14.84
C LEU A 48 2.24 5.07 -14.66
N HIS A 49 2.56 6.09 -15.43
CA HIS A 49 1.77 7.31 -15.32
C HIS A 49 1.66 8.02 -16.65
N THR A 50 0.58 8.74 -16.77
CA THR A 50 0.41 9.71 -17.84
C THR A 50 0.18 11.05 -17.16
N GLN A 51 -0.16 12.05 -17.96
CA GLN A 51 -0.43 13.36 -17.38
C GLN A 51 -1.67 13.36 -16.51
N SER A 52 -2.60 12.47 -16.76
CA SER A 52 -3.89 12.51 -16.08
C SER A 52 -4.11 11.39 -15.07
N GLU A 53 -3.28 10.35 -15.05
CA GLU A 53 -3.55 9.25 -14.13
C GLU A 53 -2.30 8.42 -13.88
N PHE A 54 -2.36 7.70 -12.76
CA PHE A 54 -1.35 6.71 -12.40
C PHE A 54 -1.98 5.34 -12.43
N VAL A 55 -1.22 4.38 -12.90
CA VAL A 55 -1.66 2.98 -12.94
C VAL A 55 -0.74 2.18 -12.05
N LEU A 56 -1.32 1.53 -11.06
CA LEU A 56 -0.57 0.70 -10.13
C LEU A 56 -0.95 -0.74 -10.39
N ASP A 57 0.00 -1.53 -10.84
CA ASP A 57 -0.21 -2.94 -11.11
C ASP A 57 0.47 -3.77 -10.04
N PHE A 58 -0.29 -4.67 -9.45
CA PHE A 58 0.24 -5.54 -8.42
C PHE A 58 0.37 -6.94 -8.98
N VAL A 59 1.56 -7.50 -8.80
CA VAL A 59 1.98 -8.72 -9.49
C VAL A 59 2.45 -9.73 -8.47
N ARG A 60 2.18 -10.98 -8.74
CA ARG A 60 2.73 -12.06 -7.94
C ARG A 60 3.67 -12.87 -8.81
N LEU A 61 4.93 -12.83 -8.43
CA LEU A 61 5.96 -13.62 -9.09
C LEU A 61 6.09 -14.95 -8.37
N LEU A 62 6.06 -16.03 -9.11
CA LEU A 62 6.25 -17.35 -8.55
C LEU A 62 7.57 -17.91 -9.02
N PRO A 63 8.27 -18.62 -8.15
CA PRO A 63 9.55 -19.20 -8.52
C PRO A 63 9.40 -20.13 -9.72
N GLY A 64 10.35 -20.09 -10.62
CA GLY A 64 10.37 -20.97 -11.75
C GLY A 64 9.50 -20.58 -12.91
N GLN A 65 8.77 -19.48 -12.79
CA GLN A 65 7.92 -19.01 -13.88
C GLN A 65 8.65 -17.94 -14.67
N GLN A 66 8.52 -18.02 -15.98
CA GLN A 66 9.15 -17.05 -16.84
C GLN A 66 8.35 -15.79 -17.01
N SER A 67 7.03 -15.87 -16.80
CA SER A 67 6.19 -14.70 -16.92
C SER A 67 5.36 -14.57 -15.66
N ALA A 68 5.01 -13.34 -15.37
CA ALA A 68 4.19 -13.01 -14.21
C ALA A 68 2.94 -12.33 -14.70
N LYS A 69 1.88 -12.47 -13.92
CA LYS A 69 0.62 -11.89 -14.28
C LYS A 69 0.23 -10.80 -13.30
N VAL A 70 -0.36 -9.76 -13.84
CA VAL A 70 -0.92 -8.71 -13.01
C VAL A 70 -2.19 -9.25 -12.37
N HIS A 71 -2.23 -9.23 -11.06
CA HIS A 71 -3.41 -9.68 -10.33
C HIS A 71 -4.40 -8.56 -10.11
N SER A 72 -3.92 -7.34 -10.01
CA SER A 72 -4.79 -6.23 -9.67
C SER A 72 -4.22 -4.97 -10.28
N ARG A 73 -5.07 -4.17 -10.88
CA ARG A 73 -4.68 -2.89 -11.44
C ARG A 73 -5.56 -1.81 -10.86
N GLN A 74 -4.95 -0.81 -10.29
CA GLN A 74 -5.65 0.33 -9.72
C GLN A 74 -5.25 1.58 -10.47
N ILE A 75 -6.24 2.37 -10.82
CA ILE A 75 -6.00 3.62 -11.54
C ILE A 75 -6.40 4.76 -10.63
N LEU A 76 -5.46 5.66 -10.41
CA LEU A 76 -5.68 6.78 -9.50
C LEU A 76 -5.36 8.10 -10.21
N THR A 77 -6.04 9.13 -9.77
CA THR A 77 -5.68 10.48 -10.20
C THR A 77 -4.35 10.86 -9.55
N PRO A 78 -3.67 11.85 -10.13
CA PRO A 78 -2.38 12.26 -9.56
C PRO A 78 -2.46 12.71 -8.11
N ASP A 79 -3.49 13.46 -7.75
CA ASP A 79 -3.61 13.91 -6.37
C ASP A 79 -3.86 12.77 -5.42
N ASN A 80 -4.67 11.79 -5.82
CA ASN A 80 -4.91 10.64 -4.97
C ASN A 80 -3.68 9.76 -4.86
N THR A 81 -2.89 9.70 -5.91
CA THR A 81 -1.63 8.98 -5.84
C THR A 81 -0.69 9.63 -4.83
N LYS A 82 -0.64 10.95 -4.84
CA LYS A 82 0.22 11.65 -3.89
C LYS A 82 -0.24 11.44 -2.46
N ARG A 83 -1.55 11.41 -2.25
CA ARG A 83 -2.08 11.11 -0.91
C ARG A 83 -1.69 9.72 -0.47
N LEU A 84 -1.77 8.76 -1.39
CA LEU A 84 -1.37 7.39 -1.08
C LEU A 84 0.12 7.32 -0.71
N LEU A 85 0.94 8.03 -1.47
CA LEU A 85 2.37 8.05 -1.16
C LEU A 85 2.62 8.54 0.25
N ARG A 86 1.94 9.60 0.64
CA ARG A 86 2.12 10.15 1.98
C ARG A 86 1.67 9.18 3.06
N LEU A 87 0.57 8.49 2.81
CA LEU A 87 0.09 7.50 3.76
C LEU A 87 1.08 6.35 3.91
N LEU A 88 1.61 5.89 2.80
CA LEU A 88 2.59 4.81 2.85
C LEU A 88 3.84 5.24 3.60
N GLU A 89 4.28 6.47 3.38
CA GLU A 89 5.43 6.97 4.10
C GLU A 89 5.20 6.99 5.61
N GLN A 90 4.03 7.43 6.01
CA GLN A 90 3.70 7.47 7.42
C GLN A 90 3.73 6.09 8.04
N HIS A 91 3.14 5.14 7.34
CA HIS A 91 3.04 3.79 7.88
C HIS A 91 4.38 3.06 7.88
N VAL A 92 5.20 3.30 6.86
CA VAL A 92 6.53 2.73 6.86
C VAL A 92 7.34 3.27 8.03
N ARG A 93 7.25 4.57 8.28
CA ARG A 93 7.94 5.15 9.43
C ARG A 93 7.45 4.57 10.74
N GLY A 94 6.13 4.44 10.87
CA GLY A 94 5.58 3.87 12.09
C GLY A 94 6.03 2.45 12.32
N PHE A 95 6.04 1.67 11.25
CA PHE A 95 6.52 0.30 11.34
C PHE A 95 7.98 0.27 11.78
N GLU A 96 8.80 1.12 11.16
CA GLU A 96 10.22 1.10 11.48
C GLU A 96 10.52 1.57 12.90
N GLN A 97 9.72 2.48 13.41
CA GLN A 97 9.89 2.90 14.79
C GLN A 97 9.56 1.78 15.76
N GLU A 98 8.58 0.98 15.41
CA GLU A 98 8.12 -0.07 16.31
C GLU A 98 8.91 -1.35 16.15
N PHE A 99 9.27 -1.71 14.95
CA PHE A 99 9.83 -3.02 14.67
C PHE A 99 11.24 -2.99 14.09
N GLY A 100 11.75 -1.80 13.79
CA GLY A 100 13.09 -1.70 13.23
C GLY A 100 13.06 -1.38 11.74
N GLU A 101 14.20 -1.01 11.25
CA GLU A 101 14.34 -0.56 9.88
C GLU A 101 14.01 -1.68 8.88
N ILE A 102 13.28 -1.32 7.85
CA ILE A 102 13.03 -2.23 6.74
C ILE A 102 14.23 -2.15 5.80
N VAL A 103 14.99 -3.23 5.76
CA VAL A 103 16.17 -3.28 4.92
C VAL A 103 15.80 -4.00 3.63
N LEU A 104 15.92 -3.29 2.53
CA LEU A 104 15.62 -3.89 1.24
C LEU A 104 16.76 -4.81 0.84
N PRO A 105 16.45 -6.03 0.35
CA PRO A 105 17.50 -6.96 -0.02
C PRO A 105 18.50 -6.40 -1.02
N GLU A 106 18.02 -5.61 -1.97
CA GLU A 106 18.92 -5.03 -2.95
C GLU A 106 19.88 -4.04 -2.30
N ASN A 107 19.42 -3.31 -1.28
CA ASN A 107 20.31 -2.39 -0.58
C ASN A 107 21.32 -3.13 0.25
N ALA A 108 20.89 -4.21 0.89
CA ALA A 108 21.81 -5.02 1.67
C ALA A 108 22.89 -5.61 0.78
N ALA A 109 22.49 -6.10 -0.39
CA ALA A 109 23.44 -6.65 -1.34
C ALA A 109 24.39 -5.57 -1.84
N GLN A 110 23.86 -4.39 -2.09
CA GLN A 110 24.68 -3.27 -2.53
C GLN A 110 25.71 -2.89 -1.50
N ASP A 111 25.28 -2.81 -0.26
CA ASP A 111 26.19 -2.48 0.82
C ASP A 111 27.32 -3.47 0.90
N THR A 112 26.99 -4.74 0.77
CA THR A 112 27.99 -5.78 0.77
C THR A 112 28.89 -5.68 -0.46
N GLY A 113 28.27 -5.49 -1.60
CA GLY A 113 29.02 -5.45 -2.84
C GLY A 113 29.90 -4.23 -2.98
N ALA A 114 29.48 -3.13 -2.40
CA ALA A 114 30.24 -1.91 -2.48
C ALA A 114 31.55 -2.03 -1.72
N ASN A 115 31.58 -2.94 -0.80
CA ASN A 115 32.76 -3.12 0.00
C ASN A 115 33.71 -4.11 -0.60
#